data_a51566a26055fa28f4f2f073d48b4b6e
#
_entry.id   a51566a26055fa28f4f2f073d48b4b6e
#
_cell.length_a   1.000
_cell.length_b   1.000
_cell.length_c   1.000
_cell.angle_alpha   90.00
_cell.angle_beta   90.00
_cell.angle_gamma   90.00
#
_symmetry.space_group_name_H-M   'P 1'
#
loop_
_entity.id
_entity.type
_entity.pdbx_description
1 polymer ?
#
loop_
_entity_poly.entity_id
_entity_poly.type
_entity_poly.pdbx_seq_one_letter_code
_entity_poly.pdbx_strand_id
1 'polypeptide(L)'
;MFDELEVAKKYFNLTESINRLRRYKKQADTIFYSQNMATRTDYTELGVQTRAFKVDKMAIEHIMAIELIDKRIERFELRRRYFNQYLKELSQNDYNELMMKFKQNYNMELSEKIKEDLLDEIDEIEIMICLREGIEVPEKLPRIELSEDFDNNLNVLSNLFAI
;
A
#
# COMPACT_ATOMS: atom_id res chain seq x y z
N MET A 1 -12.33 1.13 -13.42
CA MET A 1 -13.06 0.46 -12.34
C MET A 1 -12.00 -0.18 -11.45
N PHE A 2 -11.63 0.46 -10.34
CA PHE A 2 -10.69 -0.15 -9.41
C PHE A 2 -11.42 -1.35 -8.81
N ASP A 3 -10.85 -2.53 -8.97
CA ASP A 3 -11.43 -3.75 -8.43
C ASP A 3 -11.34 -3.68 -6.90
N GLU A 4 -12.45 -3.40 -6.22
CA GLU A 4 -12.55 -3.30 -4.76
C GLU A 4 -11.98 -4.57 -4.09
N LEU A 5 -12.12 -5.72 -4.74
CA LEU A 5 -11.53 -6.97 -4.31
C LEU A 5 -9.99 -6.99 -4.40
N GLU A 6 -9.37 -6.17 -5.25
CA GLU A 6 -7.91 -6.04 -5.25
C GLU A 6 -7.38 -5.36 -3.99
N VAL A 7 -8.13 -4.42 -3.44
CA VAL A 7 -7.78 -3.78 -2.15
C VAL A 7 -7.81 -4.82 -1.04
N ALA A 8 -8.90 -5.60 -0.96
CA ALA A 8 -9.01 -6.70 0.00
C ALA A 8 -7.85 -7.70 -0.16
N LYS A 9 -7.53 -8.12 -1.37
CA LYS A 9 -6.41 -9.02 -1.66
C LYS A 9 -5.06 -8.50 -1.13
N LYS A 10 -4.82 -7.19 -1.19
CA LYS A 10 -3.61 -6.57 -0.61
C LYS A 10 -3.55 -6.74 0.90
N TYR A 11 -4.69 -6.64 1.59
CA TYR A 11 -4.77 -6.84 3.04
C TYR A 11 -4.46 -8.28 3.45
N PHE A 12 -4.96 -9.26 2.73
CA PHE A 12 -4.60 -10.66 2.95
C PHE A 12 -3.11 -10.96 2.69
N ASN A 13 -2.43 -10.15 1.86
CA ASN A 13 -1.02 -10.33 1.51
C ASN A 13 -0.07 -9.37 2.25
N LEU A 14 -0.53 -8.69 3.32
CA LEU A 14 0.28 -7.75 4.10
C LEU A 14 1.56 -8.39 4.67
N THR A 15 1.50 -9.62 5.14
CA THR A 15 2.67 -10.33 5.67
C THR A 15 3.75 -10.52 4.61
N GLU A 16 3.36 -10.86 3.38
CA GLU A 16 4.30 -10.99 2.26
C GLU A 16 4.89 -9.65 1.86
N SER A 17 4.07 -8.61 1.87
CA SER A 17 4.50 -7.24 1.58
C SER A 17 5.51 -6.72 2.62
N ILE A 18 5.28 -6.97 3.90
CA ILE A 18 6.22 -6.66 4.99
C ILE A 18 7.54 -7.42 4.80
N ASN A 19 7.48 -8.71 4.53
CA ASN A 19 8.68 -9.52 4.31
C ASN A 19 9.47 -9.09 3.06
N ARG A 20 8.78 -8.62 2.02
CA ARG A 20 9.40 -8.04 0.82
C ARG A 20 10.13 -6.75 1.16
N LEU A 21 9.52 -5.84 1.91
CA LEU A 21 10.16 -4.60 2.34
C LEU A 21 11.39 -4.85 3.23
N ARG A 22 11.31 -5.81 4.15
CA ARG A 22 12.46 -6.20 4.97
C ARG A 22 13.62 -6.74 4.13
N ARG A 23 13.32 -7.51 3.08
CA ARG A 23 14.34 -7.98 2.12
C ARG A 23 14.94 -6.81 1.34
N TYR A 24 14.13 -5.86 0.87
CA TYR A 24 14.63 -4.66 0.20
C TYR A 24 15.53 -3.83 1.10
N LYS A 25 15.16 -3.65 2.37
CA LYS A 25 16.01 -2.97 3.36
C LYS A 25 17.39 -3.62 3.43
N LYS A 26 17.43 -4.94 3.62
CA LYS A 26 18.68 -5.70 3.68
C LYS A 26 19.50 -5.61 2.39
N GLN A 27 18.84 -5.62 1.24
CA GLN A 27 19.53 -5.45 -0.06
C GLN A 27 20.11 -4.04 -0.20
N ALA A 28 19.37 -3.00 0.19
CA ALA A 28 19.83 -1.62 0.17
C ALA A 28 21.08 -1.44 1.04
N ASP A 29 21.10 -2.00 2.24
CA ASP A 29 22.28 -2.03 3.11
C ASP A 29 23.46 -2.75 2.44
N THR A 30 23.21 -3.94 1.91
CA THR A 30 24.27 -4.71 1.24
C THR A 30 24.85 -3.95 0.05
N ILE A 31 24.01 -3.34 -0.79
CA ILE A 31 24.46 -2.55 -1.95
C ILE A 31 25.27 -1.34 -1.47
N PHE A 32 24.78 -0.61 -0.46
CA PHE A 32 25.49 0.57 0.05
C PHE A 32 26.89 0.22 0.56
N TYR A 33 27.00 -0.80 1.41
CA TYR A 33 28.30 -1.21 1.98
C TYR A 33 29.22 -1.94 1.01
N SER A 34 28.71 -2.46 -0.10
CA SER A 34 29.51 -3.08 -1.15
C SER A 34 30.06 -2.08 -2.19
N GLN A 35 29.62 -0.81 -2.14
CA GLN A 35 30.07 0.21 -3.07
C GLN A 35 31.55 0.54 -2.86
N ASN A 36 32.29 0.61 -3.98
CA ASN A 36 33.65 1.12 -3.95
C ASN A 36 33.62 2.65 -3.81
N MET A 37 33.92 3.14 -2.62
CA MET A 37 33.94 4.58 -2.30
C MET A 37 35.25 5.27 -2.75
N ALA A 38 36.00 4.66 -3.64
CA ALA A 38 37.23 5.25 -4.16
C ALA A 38 36.94 6.39 -5.15
N THR A 39 37.83 7.38 -5.13
CA THR A 39 37.84 8.45 -6.13
C THR A 39 38.07 7.87 -7.53
N ARG A 40 37.21 8.21 -8.48
CA ARG A 40 37.37 7.79 -9.88
C ARG A 40 38.08 8.87 -10.69
N THR A 41 39.03 8.44 -11.47
CA THR A 41 39.71 9.31 -12.45
C THR A 41 39.18 8.95 -13.84
N ASP A 42 38.46 9.88 -14.45
CA ASP A 42 37.92 9.72 -15.81
C ASP A 42 38.84 10.46 -16.79
N TYR A 43 39.25 9.79 -17.85
CA TYR A 43 39.98 10.38 -18.96
C TYR A 43 38.98 10.82 -20.02
N THR A 44 38.84 12.12 -20.22
CA THR A 44 37.93 12.70 -21.22
C THR A 44 38.78 13.41 -22.28
N GLU A 45 38.18 13.76 -23.43
CA GLU A 45 38.85 14.55 -24.48
C GLU A 45 39.30 15.92 -23.98
N LEU A 46 38.76 16.42 -22.88
CA LEU A 46 39.10 17.67 -22.21
C LEU A 46 40.20 17.53 -21.16
N GLY A 47 40.74 16.31 -21.01
CA GLY A 47 41.80 16.01 -20.04
C GLY A 47 41.34 15.07 -18.90
N VAL A 48 42.17 14.96 -17.88
CA VAL A 48 41.96 14.10 -16.72
C VAL A 48 41.01 14.80 -15.73
N GLN A 49 39.83 14.22 -15.49
CA GLN A 49 38.90 14.69 -14.48
C GLN A 49 38.84 13.70 -13.32
N THR A 50 39.07 14.21 -12.12
CA THR A 50 38.94 13.41 -10.90
C THR A 50 37.56 13.67 -10.29
N ARG A 51 36.73 12.64 -10.22
CA ARG A 51 35.42 12.70 -9.53
C ARG A 51 35.59 12.09 -8.14
N ALA A 52 35.51 12.95 -7.13
CA ALA A 52 35.46 12.49 -5.76
C ALA A 52 34.10 11.81 -5.47
N PHE A 53 34.17 10.66 -4.81
CA PHE A 53 32.97 10.04 -4.29
C PHE A 53 32.42 10.86 -3.12
N LYS A 54 31.19 11.34 -3.23
CA LYS A 54 30.55 12.16 -2.18
C LYS A 54 29.93 11.24 -1.12
N VAL A 55 30.75 10.70 -0.24
CA VAL A 55 30.36 9.75 0.82
C VAL A 55 29.22 10.30 1.66
N ASP A 56 29.32 11.57 2.09
CA ASP A 56 28.33 12.20 2.97
C ASP A 56 26.95 12.23 2.31
N LYS A 57 26.87 12.64 1.05
CA LYS A 57 25.60 12.69 0.31
C LYS A 57 25.01 11.29 0.17
N MET A 58 25.80 10.31 -0.22
CA MET A 58 25.33 8.93 -0.39
C MET A 58 24.89 8.30 0.93
N ALA A 59 25.57 8.60 2.03
CA ALA A 59 25.18 8.14 3.36
C ALA A 59 23.83 8.74 3.79
N ILE A 60 23.62 10.03 3.58
CA ILE A 60 22.37 10.70 3.88
C ILE A 60 21.23 10.10 3.04
N GLU A 61 21.42 9.95 1.74
CA GLU A 61 20.42 9.35 0.85
C GLU A 61 20.08 7.91 1.27
N HIS A 62 21.09 7.13 1.68
CA HIS A 62 20.87 5.77 2.17
C HIS A 62 20.06 5.76 3.47
N ILE A 63 20.41 6.59 4.46
CA ILE A 63 19.69 6.70 5.72
C ILE A 63 18.23 7.08 5.47
N MET A 64 17.98 8.10 4.63
CA MET A 64 16.62 8.53 4.28
C MET A 64 15.81 7.41 3.61
N ALA A 65 16.44 6.64 2.73
CA ALA A 65 15.79 5.50 2.08
C ALA A 65 15.41 4.40 3.09
N ILE A 66 16.31 4.09 4.04
CA ILE A 66 16.05 3.11 5.09
C ILE A 66 14.91 3.58 6.02
N GLU A 67 14.92 4.85 6.44
CA GLU A 67 13.84 5.43 7.26
C GLU A 67 12.49 5.38 6.55
N LEU A 68 12.45 5.65 5.24
CA LEU A 68 11.23 5.56 4.45
C LEU A 68 10.70 4.11 4.40
N ILE A 69 11.59 3.13 4.23
CA ILE A 69 11.21 1.72 4.25
C ILE A 69 10.67 1.33 5.63
N ASP A 70 11.31 1.76 6.73
CA ASP A 70 10.88 1.46 8.10
C ASP A 70 9.49 2.04 8.38
N LYS A 71 9.24 3.29 8.04
CA LYS A 71 7.90 3.90 8.16
C LYS A 71 6.84 3.12 7.37
N ARG A 72 7.20 2.63 6.18
CA ARG A 72 6.28 1.82 5.36
C ARG A 72 6.00 0.45 5.99
N ILE A 73 7.01 -0.17 6.60
CA ILE A 73 6.85 -1.42 7.35
C ILE A 73 5.92 -1.19 8.55
N GLU A 74 6.14 -0.13 9.34
CA GLU A 74 5.28 0.21 10.48
C GLU A 74 3.80 0.36 10.08
N ARG A 75 3.53 1.07 8.98
CA ARG A 75 2.17 1.21 8.45
C ARG A 75 1.55 -0.13 8.08
N PHE A 76 2.32 -1.00 7.42
CA PHE A 76 1.80 -2.33 7.04
C PHE A 76 1.62 -3.25 8.26
N GLU A 77 2.46 -3.14 9.28
CA GLU A 77 2.30 -3.87 10.53
C GLU A 77 1.07 -3.40 11.30
N LEU A 78 0.78 -2.10 11.26
CA LEU A 78 -0.41 -1.53 11.86
C LEU A 78 -1.68 -2.05 11.16
N ARG A 79 -1.74 -1.95 9.81
CA ARG A 79 -2.83 -2.53 9.01
C ARG A 79 -3.04 -4.00 9.34
N ARG A 80 -1.97 -4.78 9.35
CA ARG A 80 -2.02 -6.21 9.64
C ARG A 80 -2.58 -6.49 11.03
N ARG A 81 -2.21 -5.68 12.03
CA ARG A 81 -2.69 -5.87 13.41
C ARG A 81 -4.19 -5.67 13.51
N TYR A 82 -4.72 -4.58 12.97
CA TYR A 82 -6.15 -4.30 13.00
C TYR A 82 -6.93 -5.29 12.14
N PHE A 83 -6.47 -5.56 10.95
CA PHE A 83 -7.09 -6.55 10.07
C PHE A 83 -7.15 -7.96 10.68
N ASN A 84 -6.09 -8.38 11.38
CA ASN A 84 -6.10 -9.65 12.11
C ASN A 84 -7.06 -9.65 13.30
N GLN A 85 -7.32 -8.50 13.90
CA GLN A 85 -8.33 -8.38 14.95
C GLN A 85 -9.73 -8.58 14.34
N TYR A 86 -10.05 -7.89 13.28
CA TYR A 86 -11.29 -8.10 12.53
C TYR A 86 -11.50 -9.57 12.15
N LEU A 87 -10.49 -10.21 11.56
CA LEU A 87 -10.59 -11.62 11.17
C LEU A 87 -10.88 -12.57 12.34
N LYS A 88 -10.51 -12.20 13.58
CA LYS A 88 -10.82 -13.00 14.78
C LYS A 88 -12.24 -12.80 15.28
N GLU A 89 -12.86 -11.68 14.97
CA GLU A 89 -14.23 -11.33 15.37
C GLU A 89 -15.26 -11.93 14.42
N LEU A 90 -14.84 -12.39 13.24
CA LEU A 90 -15.71 -13.05 12.26
C LEU A 90 -16.23 -14.41 12.73
N SER A 91 -17.40 -14.78 12.24
CA SER A 91 -17.88 -16.15 12.39
C SER A 91 -16.92 -17.13 11.67
N GLN A 92 -16.87 -18.39 12.13
CA GLN A 92 -16.00 -19.41 11.53
C GLN A 92 -16.33 -19.65 10.03
N ASN A 93 -17.60 -19.50 9.66
CA ASN A 93 -18.03 -19.67 8.26
C ASN A 93 -17.52 -18.53 7.38
N ASP A 94 -17.71 -17.27 7.82
CA ASP A 94 -17.30 -16.09 7.08
C ASP A 94 -15.77 -16.03 6.95
N TYR A 95 -15.05 -16.36 8.03
CA TYR A 95 -13.60 -16.48 8.00
C TYR A 95 -13.12 -17.51 6.96
N ASN A 96 -13.74 -18.71 6.93
CA ASN A 96 -13.38 -19.76 5.98
C ASN A 96 -13.65 -19.31 4.53
N GLU A 97 -14.78 -18.62 4.29
CA GLU A 97 -15.14 -18.11 2.97
C GLU A 97 -14.11 -17.11 2.46
N LEU A 98 -13.72 -16.14 3.30
CA LEU A 98 -12.67 -15.16 2.97
C LEU A 98 -11.31 -15.83 2.73
N MET A 99 -10.92 -16.79 3.55
CA MET A 99 -9.66 -17.50 3.39
C MET A 99 -9.62 -18.34 2.11
N MET A 100 -10.72 -18.99 1.74
CA MET A 100 -10.83 -19.72 0.47
C MET A 100 -10.68 -18.75 -0.72
N LYS A 101 -11.37 -17.62 -0.70
CA LYS A 101 -11.33 -16.63 -1.79
C LYS A 101 -9.94 -16.01 -1.96
N PHE A 102 -9.36 -15.47 -0.88
CA PHE A 102 -8.17 -14.61 -0.98
C PHE A 102 -6.85 -15.34 -0.76
N LYS A 103 -6.82 -16.44 -0.01
CA LYS A 103 -5.60 -17.21 0.24
C LYS A 103 -5.46 -18.42 -0.68
N GLN A 104 -6.56 -19.10 -0.93
CA GLN A 104 -6.55 -20.29 -1.79
C GLN A 104 -6.90 -19.97 -3.24
N ASN A 105 -7.23 -18.71 -3.55
CA ASN A 105 -7.62 -18.23 -4.89
C ASN A 105 -8.79 -19.03 -5.51
N TYR A 106 -9.70 -19.53 -4.69
CA TYR A 106 -10.91 -20.16 -5.22
C TYR A 106 -11.77 -19.11 -5.95
N ASN A 107 -12.22 -19.47 -7.14
CA ASN A 107 -13.12 -18.61 -7.92
C ASN A 107 -14.56 -18.79 -7.44
N MET A 108 -14.84 -18.22 -6.25
CA MET A 108 -16.18 -18.19 -5.65
C MET A 108 -16.63 -16.73 -5.51
N GLU A 109 -17.92 -16.51 -5.60
CA GLU A 109 -18.53 -15.21 -5.27
C GLU A 109 -18.71 -15.14 -3.75
N LEU A 110 -18.31 -14.01 -3.16
CA LEU A 110 -18.55 -13.73 -1.76
C LEU A 110 -20.01 -13.28 -1.61
N SER A 111 -20.60 -13.56 -0.46
CA SER A 111 -21.87 -12.93 -0.08
C SER A 111 -21.71 -11.41 -0.07
N GLU A 112 -22.67 -10.66 -0.62
CA GLU A 112 -22.62 -9.19 -0.66
C GLU A 112 -22.43 -8.61 0.73
N LYS A 113 -23.08 -9.16 1.74
CA LYS A 113 -22.92 -8.75 3.13
C LYS A 113 -21.46 -8.86 3.61
N ILE A 114 -20.82 -10.02 3.37
CA ILE A 114 -19.42 -10.24 3.78
C ILE A 114 -18.47 -9.30 3.01
N LYS A 115 -18.79 -9.02 1.75
CA LYS A 115 -18.01 -8.09 0.92
C LYS A 115 -18.12 -6.66 1.45
N GLU A 116 -19.33 -6.20 1.78
CA GLU A 116 -19.55 -4.87 2.35
C GLU A 116 -18.85 -4.72 3.70
N ASP A 117 -19.08 -5.65 4.63
CA ASP A 117 -18.47 -5.66 5.96
C ASP A 117 -16.93 -5.62 5.86
N LEU A 118 -16.34 -6.39 4.94
CA LEU A 118 -14.89 -6.40 4.71
C LEU A 118 -14.35 -5.07 4.17
N LEU A 119 -15.08 -4.45 3.24
CA LEU A 119 -14.64 -3.19 2.64
C LEU A 119 -14.78 -2.02 3.62
N ASP A 120 -15.85 -2.01 4.41
CA ASP A 120 -16.07 -1.00 5.45
C ASP A 120 -14.98 -1.09 6.53
N GLU A 121 -14.63 -2.29 6.99
CA GLU A 121 -13.52 -2.47 7.93
C GLU A 121 -12.16 -1.98 7.37
N ILE A 122 -11.88 -2.30 6.10
CA ILE A 122 -10.66 -1.81 5.43
C ILE A 122 -10.63 -0.28 5.39
N ASP A 123 -11.74 0.34 5.07
CA ASP A 123 -11.87 1.79 5.03
C ASP A 123 -11.67 2.41 6.43
N GLU A 124 -12.24 1.80 7.49
CA GLU A 124 -12.03 2.24 8.87
C GLU A 124 -10.56 2.16 9.29
N ILE A 125 -9.87 1.09 8.92
CA ILE A 125 -8.43 0.94 9.16
C ILE A 125 -7.63 2.04 8.45
N GLU A 126 -7.93 2.35 7.18
CA GLU A 126 -7.24 3.40 6.44
C GLU A 126 -7.51 4.80 7.02
N ILE A 127 -8.76 5.09 7.40
CA ILE A 127 -9.12 6.35 8.09
C ILE A 127 -8.32 6.50 9.38
N MET A 128 -8.25 5.45 10.20
CA MET A 128 -7.51 5.47 11.46
C MET A 128 -6.02 5.72 11.24
N ILE A 129 -5.43 5.15 10.19
CA ILE A 129 -4.03 5.38 9.83
C ILE A 129 -3.82 6.82 9.38
N CYS A 130 -4.71 7.37 8.54
CA CYS A 130 -4.66 8.77 8.12
C CYS A 130 -4.72 9.72 9.31
N LEU A 131 -5.66 9.52 10.23
CA LEU A 131 -5.80 10.32 11.45
C LEU A 131 -4.54 10.25 12.33
N ARG A 132 -3.96 9.07 12.50
CA ARG A 132 -2.73 8.89 13.27
C ARG A 132 -1.53 9.64 12.67
N GLU A 133 -1.47 9.74 11.35
CA GLU A 133 -0.37 10.38 10.64
C GLU A 133 -0.63 11.88 10.38
N GLY A 134 -1.79 12.40 10.78
CA GLY A 134 -2.20 13.78 10.50
C GLY A 134 -2.40 14.05 9.02
N ILE A 135 -2.75 13.01 8.24
CA ILE A 135 -3.09 13.11 6.83
C ILE A 135 -4.58 13.35 6.72
N GLU A 136 -4.98 14.26 5.84
CA GLU A 136 -6.40 14.45 5.53
C GLU A 136 -7.01 13.15 5.05
N VAL A 137 -8.12 12.78 5.68
CA VAL A 137 -8.88 11.60 5.25
C VAL A 137 -9.50 11.93 3.89
N PRO A 138 -9.24 11.12 2.84
CA PRO A 138 -9.85 11.36 1.55
C PRO A 138 -11.38 11.31 1.71
N GLU A 139 -12.06 12.33 1.24
CA GLU A 139 -13.52 12.32 1.19
C GLU A 139 -13.97 11.07 0.42
N LYS A 140 -14.79 10.23 1.05
CA LYS A 140 -15.43 9.14 0.34
C LYS A 140 -16.33 9.78 -0.71
N LEU A 141 -15.95 9.67 -1.96
CA LEU A 141 -16.88 9.98 -3.04
C LEU A 141 -18.11 9.07 -2.84
N PRO A 142 -19.31 9.64 -2.81
CA PRO A 142 -20.52 8.83 -2.64
C PRO A 142 -20.51 7.73 -3.72
N ARG A 143 -20.76 6.49 -3.30
CA ARG A 143 -20.93 5.38 -4.25
C ARG A 143 -22.09 5.75 -5.14
N ILE A 144 -21.80 5.99 -6.41
CA ILE A 144 -22.84 6.28 -7.40
C ILE A 144 -23.45 4.93 -7.78
N GLU A 145 -24.57 4.60 -7.19
CA GLU A 145 -25.42 3.51 -7.68
C GLU A 145 -26.03 3.96 -9.00
N LEU A 146 -25.44 3.49 -10.07
CA LEU A 146 -26.01 3.71 -11.41
C LEU A 146 -27.22 2.78 -11.53
N SER A 147 -28.39 3.36 -11.64
CA SER A 147 -29.63 2.63 -11.95
C SER A 147 -29.63 2.25 -13.44
N GLU A 148 -30.48 1.30 -13.83
CA GLU A 148 -30.67 0.97 -15.26
C GLU A 148 -31.28 2.12 -16.08
N ASP A 149 -31.77 3.17 -15.39
CA ASP A 149 -32.39 4.35 -15.98
C ASP A 149 -31.33 5.43 -16.26
N PHE A 150 -31.09 5.69 -17.55
CA PHE A 150 -30.10 6.65 -18.03
C PHE A 150 -30.36 8.09 -17.55
N ASP A 151 -31.64 8.52 -17.52
CA ASP A 151 -32.00 9.89 -17.13
C ASP A 151 -31.76 10.13 -15.65
N ASN A 152 -31.96 9.11 -14.82
CA ASN A 152 -31.70 9.16 -13.40
C ASN A 152 -30.19 9.24 -13.11
N ASN A 153 -29.38 8.49 -13.84
CA ASN A 153 -27.93 8.53 -13.75
C ASN A 153 -27.37 9.90 -14.16
N LEU A 154 -27.95 10.52 -15.17
CA LEU A 154 -27.55 11.85 -15.64
C LEU A 154 -27.83 12.93 -14.58
N ASN A 155 -28.97 12.83 -13.89
CA ASN A 155 -29.32 13.72 -12.79
C ASN A 155 -28.40 13.57 -11.57
N VAL A 156 -28.04 12.33 -11.22
CA VAL A 156 -27.09 12.04 -10.13
C VAL A 156 -25.72 12.61 -10.46
N LEU A 157 -25.23 12.41 -11.69
CA LEU A 157 -23.95 12.99 -12.13
C LEU A 157 -23.98 14.51 -12.19
N SER A 158 -25.09 15.10 -12.68
CA SER A 158 -25.27 16.56 -12.72
C SER A 158 -25.23 17.19 -11.33
N ASN A 159 -25.83 16.56 -10.34
CA ASN A 159 -25.82 17.04 -8.95
C ASN A 159 -24.45 16.91 -8.28
N LEU A 160 -23.65 15.92 -8.68
CA LEU A 160 -22.27 15.74 -8.20
C LEU A 160 -21.28 16.78 -8.75
N PHE A 161 -21.53 17.27 -9.97
CA PHE A 161 -20.66 18.27 -10.63
C PHE A 161 -21.18 19.71 -10.51
N ALA A 162 -22.34 19.92 -9.87
CA ALA A 162 -22.97 21.22 -9.65
C ALA A 162 -22.50 21.88 -8.33
N ILE A 163 -21.16 21.86 -8.07
CA ILE A 163 -20.54 22.65 -6.96
C ILE A 163 -19.92 23.91 -7.53
#